data_dac7919e9c8a7c1f6fda23cb89ffeaba
#
_entry.id   dac7919e9c8a7c1f6fda23cb89ffeaba
#
_cell.length_a   1.000
_cell.length_b   1.000
_cell.length_c   1.000
_cell.angle_alpha   90.00
_cell.angle_beta   90.00
_cell.angle_gamma   90.00
#
_symmetry.space_group_name_H-M   'P 1'
#
loop_
_entity.id
_entity.type
_entity.pdbx_description
1 polymer ?
#
loop_
_entity_poly.entity_id
_entity_poly.type
_entity_poly.pdbx_seq_one_letter_code
_entity_poly.pdbx_strand_id
1 'polypeptide(L)'
;MSGEVRNVIIIGSGPAGYTAGLYTARAMLEPLMFAGYMSGGQLMLTSDVENFPGYPTGIGGPEMMIHMREQAERFGLEVHDKNVEKVDFSERPFRVWVEGDEHRADAVIICTGAEAIWLGAEGEESQKG
;
A
#
# COMPACT_ATOMS: atom_id res chain seq x y z
N MET A 1 10.18 5.47 13.76
CA MET A 1 10.55 5.72 15.13
C MET A 1 9.39 6.29 15.92
N SER A 2 9.10 5.68 17.05
CA SER A 2 8.02 6.13 17.91
C SER A 2 8.34 7.51 18.43
N GLY A 3 7.73 8.47 18.55
CA GLY A 3 8.05 9.82 18.97
C GLY A 3 8.13 10.82 17.84
N GLU A 4 8.47 10.35 16.65
CA GLU A 4 8.50 11.20 15.47
C GLU A 4 7.11 11.27 14.84
N VAL A 5 6.70 12.47 14.44
CA VAL A 5 5.46 12.62 13.68
C VAL A 5 5.81 12.73 12.20
N ARG A 6 5.37 11.75 11.42
CA ARG A 6 5.61 11.73 9.99
C ARG A 6 4.61 12.65 9.29
N ASN A 7 5.01 13.19 8.14
CA ASN A 7 4.06 13.97 7.33
C ASN A 7 2.94 13.08 6.81
N VAL A 8 3.30 11.90 6.30
CA VAL A 8 2.37 10.98 5.66
C VAL A 8 2.75 9.54 5.96
N ILE A 9 1.76 8.73 6.35
CA ILE A 9 1.89 7.28 6.38
C ILE A 9 0.93 6.72 5.33
N ILE A 10 1.41 5.78 4.52
CA ILE A 10 0.62 5.10 3.50
C ILE A 10 0.42 3.65 3.94
N ILE A 11 -0.81 3.19 3.95
CA ILE A 11 -1.15 1.83 4.33
C ILE A 11 -1.58 1.06 3.09
N GLY A 12 -0.76 0.09 2.69
CA GLY A 12 -1.02 -0.73 1.52
C GLY A 12 -0.05 -0.46 0.39
N SER A 13 0.14 -1.45 -0.48
CA SER A 13 1.22 -1.46 -1.47
C SER A 13 0.81 -1.92 -2.86
N GLY A 14 -0.44 -1.84 -3.21
CA GLY A 14 -0.86 -2.03 -4.59
C GLY A 14 -0.54 -0.80 -5.44
N PRO A 15 -1.06 -0.71 -6.67
CA PRO A 15 -0.80 0.43 -7.53
C PRO A 15 -1.17 1.77 -6.89
N ALA A 16 -2.28 1.82 -6.15
CA ALA A 16 -2.69 3.05 -5.48
C ALA A 16 -1.67 3.48 -4.44
N GLY A 17 -1.15 2.53 -3.65
CA GLY A 17 -0.16 2.82 -2.62
C GLY A 17 1.14 3.36 -3.20
N TYR A 18 1.70 2.68 -4.20
CA TYR A 18 2.94 3.14 -4.82
C TYR A 18 2.76 4.44 -5.58
N THR A 19 1.59 4.67 -6.18
CA THR A 19 1.30 5.94 -6.83
C THR A 19 1.28 7.07 -5.80
N ALA A 20 0.59 6.87 -4.68
CA ALA A 20 0.59 7.85 -3.59
C ALA A 20 2.02 8.06 -3.06
N GLY A 21 2.78 6.98 -2.91
CA GLY A 21 4.17 7.04 -2.45
C GLY A 21 5.06 7.84 -3.38
N LEU A 22 4.90 7.62 -4.69
CA LEU A 22 5.68 8.36 -5.69
C LEU A 22 5.40 9.86 -5.60
N TYR A 23 4.13 10.24 -5.61
CA TYR A 23 3.79 11.66 -5.61
C TYR A 23 4.12 12.37 -4.30
N THR A 24 3.91 11.71 -3.15
CA THR A 24 4.26 12.31 -1.86
C THR A 24 5.77 12.41 -1.67
N ALA A 25 6.51 11.43 -2.17
CA ALA A 25 7.98 11.49 -2.13
C ALA A 25 8.50 12.64 -2.98
N ARG A 26 7.96 12.80 -4.19
CA ARG A 26 8.35 13.90 -5.07
C ARG A 26 7.94 15.27 -4.51
N ALA A 27 6.93 15.30 -3.67
CA ALA A 27 6.52 16.53 -2.97
C ALA A 27 7.35 16.81 -1.72
N MET A 28 8.40 16.01 -1.47
CA MET A 28 9.31 16.16 -0.34
C MET A 28 8.64 15.93 1.02
N LEU A 29 7.62 15.09 1.05
CA LEU A 29 6.86 14.82 2.29
C LEU A 29 7.43 13.65 3.09
N GLU A 30 8.48 13.01 2.59
CA GLU A 30 9.15 11.90 3.28
C GLU A 30 8.13 10.80 3.70
N PRO A 31 7.38 10.24 2.75
CA PRO A 31 6.33 9.27 3.08
C PRO A 31 6.89 7.97 3.64
N LEU A 32 6.15 7.39 4.58
CA LEU A 32 6.41 6.07 5.13
C LEU A 32 5.27 5.15 4.72
N MET A 33 5.61 4.02 4.08
CA MET A 33 4.61 3.04 3.67
C MET A 33 4.74 1.77 4.49
N PHE A 34 3.62 1.26 4.97
CA PHE A 34 3.52 -0.10 5.48
C PHE A 34 2.86 -0.93 4.40
N ALA A 35 3.69 -1.72 3.71
CA ALA A 35 3.28 -2.43 2.51
C ALA A 35 2.52 -3.73 2.77
N GLY A 36 2.61 -4.23 4.01
CA GLY A 36 2.08 -5.53 4.36
C GLY A 36 3.09 -6.63 4.06
N TYR A 37 2.86 -7.82 4.63
CA TYR A 37 3.74 -8.96 4.39
C TYR A 37 3.61 -9.48 2.96
N MET A 38 2.45 -9.24 2.33
CA MET A 38 2.21 -9.64 0.94
C MET A 38 2.10 -8.39 0.08
N SER A 39 3.23 -7.71 -0.07
CA SER A 39 3.29 -6.46 -0.81
C SER A 39 2.97 -6.64 -2.28
N GLY A 40 2.49 -5.56 -2.92
CA GLY A 40 2.17 -5.54 -4.35
C GLY A 40 0.70 -5.74 -4.66
N GLY A 41 -0.11 -6.17 -3.69
CA GLY A 41 -1.55 -6.28 -3.86
C GLY A 41 -2.00 -7.36 -4.83
N GLN A 42 -3.19 -7.19 -5.39
CA GLN A 42 -3.81 -8.18 -6.27
C GLN A 42 -3.02 -8.43 -7.55
N LEU A 43 -2.27 -7.44 -8.01
CA LEU A 43 -1.49 -7.60 -9.24
C LEU A 43 -0.35 -8.61 -9.11
N MET A 44 0.05 -8.94 -7.90
CA MET A 44 1.02 -10.01 -7.67
C MET A 44 0.47 -11.38 -8.06
N LEU A 45 -0.85 -11.50 -8.16
CA LEU A 45 -1.54 -12.75 -8.54
C LEU A 45 -1.89 -12.79 -10.03
N THR A 46 -1.64 -11.71 -10.75
CA THR A 46 -2.01 -11.57 -12.15
C THR A 46 -0.80 -11.81 -13.05
N SER A 47 -0.95 -12.63 -14.10
CA SER A 47 0.14 -12.88 -15.02
C SER A 47 0.39 -11.72 -15.97
N ASP A 48 -0.68 -11.18 -16.56
CA ASP A 48 -0.56 -10.08 -17.53
C ASP A 48 -1.49 -8.93 -17.18
N VAL A 49 -0.95 -7.72 -17.27
CA VAL A 49 -1.70 -6.48 -17.10
C VAL A 49 -1.71 -5.77 -18.46
N GLU A 50 -2.89 -5.58 -19.02
CA GLU A 50 -3.04 -5.00 -20.35
C GLU A 50 -3.73 -3.64 -20.36
N ASN A 51 -4.23 -3.23 -19.21
CA ASN A 51 -5.03 -2.01 -19.09
C ASN A 51 -4.36 -0.92 -18.25
N PHE A 52 -3.06 -1.03 -18.04
CA PHE A 52 -2.33 0.05 -17.39
C PHE A 52 -1.61 0.86 -18.47
N PRO A 53 -1.88 2.17 -18.55
CA PRO A 53 -1.27 3.00 -19.60
C PRO A 53 0.25 3.00 -19.53
N GLY A 54 0.89 2.97 -20.69
CA GLY A 54 2.34 2.97 -20.76
C GLY A 54 2.93 1.63 -21.16
N TYR A 55 2.12 0.58 -21.20
CA TYR A 55 2.55 -0.77 -21.58
C TYR A 55 1.70 -1.26 -22.74
N PRO A 56 2.00 -0.83 -23.98
CA PRO A 56 1.14 -1.11 -25.13
C PRO A 56 0.99 -2.60 -25.47
N THR A 57 1.96 -3.42 -25.06
CA THR A 57 1.89 -4.87 -25.28
C THR A 57 1.68 -5.64 -23.97
N GLY A 58 1.33 -4.93 -22.90
CA GLY A 58 1.13 -5.53 -21.58
C GLY A 58 2.40 -5.69 -20.78
N ILE A 59 2.26 -6.10 -19.55
CA ILE A 59 3.39 -6.36 -18.64
C ILE A 59 2.92 -7.36 -17.58
N GLY A 60 3.83 -8.19 -17.10
CA GLY A 60 3.50 -9.09 -15.98
C GLY A 60 3.14 -8.30 -14.74
N GLY A 61 2.12 -8.77 -14.01
CA GLY A 61 1.68 -8.09 -12.79
C GLY A 61 2.78 -7.90 -11.76
N PRO A 62 3.47 -8.99 -11.34
CA PRO A 62 4.57 -8.86 -10.41
C PRO A 62 5.69 -7.94 -10.89
N GLU A 63 6.03 -8.02 -12.18
CA GLU A 63 7.06 -7.16 -12.76
C GLU A 63 6.67 -5.69 -12.67
N MET A 64 5.41 -5.36 -12.98
CA MET A 64 4.92 -3.99 -12.89
C MET A 64 5.00 -3.48 -11.45
N MET A 65 4.64 -4.33 -10.48
CA MET A 65 4.67 -3.93 -9.08
C MET A 65 6.10 -3.69 -8.60
N ILE A 66 7.07 -4.48 -9.07
CA ILE A 66 8.47 -4.24 -8.75
C ILE A 66 8.91 -2.89 -9.32
N HIS A 67 8.54 -2.58 -10.55
CA HIS A 67 8.85 -1.29 -11.18
C HIS A 67 8.24 -0.12 -10.41
N MET A 68 6.98 -0.25 -9.99
CA MET A 68 6.31 0.82 -9.24
C MET A 68 6.99 1.08 -7.90
N ARG A 69 7.36 0.01 -7.19
CA ARG A 69 8.06 0.13 -5.93
C ARG A 69 9.42 0.81 -6.11
N GLU A 70 10.20 0.33 -7.07
CA GLU A 70 11.53 0.90 -7.32
C GLU A 70 11.45 2.37 -7.70
N GLN A 71 10.45 2.72 -8.51
CA GLN A 71 10.26 4.11 -8.91
C GLN A 71 9.95 5.00 -7.70
N ALA A 72 9.04 4.57 -6.84
CA ALA A 72 8.68 5.36 -5.66
C ALA A 72 9.85 5.45 -4.67
N GLU A 73 10.57 4.34 -4.47
CA GLU A 73 11.73 4.34 -3.57
C GLU A 73 12.85 5.24 -4.08
N ARG A 74 13.01 5.32 -5.39
CA ARG A 74 14.01 6.19 -6.01
C ARG A 74 13.82 7.65 -5.60
N PHE A 75 12.57 8.08 -5.38
CA PHE A 75 12.26 9.46 -5.00
C PHE A 75 12.13 9.65 -3.49
N GLY A 76 12.31 8.60 -2.70
CA GLY A 76 12.38 8.73 -1.26
C GLY A 76 11.29 8.04 -0.45
N LEU A 77 10.46 7.21 -1.08
CA LEU A 77 9.47 6.43 -0.33
C LEU A 77 10.21 5.42 0.56
N GLU A 78 9.91 5.44 1.84
CA GLU A 78 10.40 4.43 2.78
C GLU A 78 9.36 3.33 2.89
N VAL A 79 9.74 2.09 2.57
CA VAL A 79 8.81 0.96 2.53
C VAL A 79 9.19 -0.07 3.58
N HIS A 80 8.21 -0.43 4.40
CA HIS A 80 8.34 -1.52 5.36
C HIS A 80 7.33 -2.62 5.00
N ASP A 81 7.83 -3.84 4.80
CA ASP A 81 6.98 -4.98 4.43
C ASP A 81 6.37 -5.60 5.69
N LYS A 82 5.53 -4.82 6.35
CA LYS A 82 4.88 -5.18 7.60
C LYS A 82 3.43 -4.76 7.58
N ASN A 83 2.60 -5.49 8.32
CA ASN A 83 1.18 -5.20 8.41
C ASN A 83 0.88 -4.17 9.48
N VAL A 84 -0.05 -3.27 9.17
CA VAL A 84 -0.65 -2.41 10.17
C VAL A 84 -1.66 -3.23 10.96
N GLU A 85 -1.55 -3.18 12.28
CA GLU A 85 -2.38 -3.99 13.17
C GLU A 85 -3.56 -3.23 13.73
N LYS A 86 -3.41 -1.92 13.90
CA LYS A 86 -4.40 -1.09 14.56
C LYS A 86 -4.20 0.35 14.15
N VAL A 87 -5.27 1.11 14.11
CA VAL A 87 -5.20 2.55 13.84
C VAL A 87 -6.09 3.30 14.82
N ASP A 88 -5.78 4.57 15.03
CA ASP A 88 -6.63 5.48 15.80
C ASP A 88 -6.58 6.84 15.09
N PHE A 89 -7.67 7.17 14.43
CA PHE A 89 -7.79 8.42 13.68
C PHE A 89 -8.69 9.44 14.38
N SER A 90 -8.93 9.25 15.68
CA SER A 90 -9.84 10.13 16.42
C SER A 90 -9.32 11.56 16.56
N GLU A 91 -8.00 11.74 16.53
CA GLU A 91 -7.39 13.06 16.61
C GLU A 91 -6.04 13.06 15.90
N ARG A 92 -5.50 14.23 15.63
CA ARG A 92 -4.16 14.37 15.06
C ARG A 92 -3.13 14.65 16.14
N PRO A 93 -1.90 14.11 15.97
CA PRO A 93 -1.47 13.24 14.88
C PRO A 93 -2.18 11.89 14.93
N PHE A 94 -2.47 11.35 13.75
CA PHE A 94 -3.08 10.02 13.63
C PHE A 94 -2.09 8.96 14.10
N ARG A 95 -2.60 7.86 14.65
CA ARG A 95 -1.75 6.81 15.19
C ARG A 95 -1.97 5.50 14.46
N VAL A 96 -0.86 4.81 14.19
CA VAL A 96 -0.84 3.53 13.47
C VAL A 96 0.10 2.60 14.23
N TRP A 97 -0.34 1.38 14.51
CA TRP A 97 0.48 0.41 15.24
C TRP A 97 0.93 -0.72 14.32
N VAL A 98 2.24 -1.03 14.38
CA VAL A 98 2.88 -2.08 13.61
C VAL A 98 3.81 -2.83 14.56
N GLU A 99 3.58 -4.13 14.71
CA GLU A 99 4.39 -4.99 15.60
C GLU A 99 4.51 -4.40 17.02
N GLY A 100 3.43 -3.82 17.52
CA GLY A 100 3.40 -3.26 18.86
C GLY A 100 3.93 -1.83 18.97
N ASP A 101 4.58 -1.31 17.94
CA ASP A 101 5.12 0.04 17.94
C ASP A 101 4.10 1.04 17.39
N GLU A 102 3.99 2.17 18.07
CA GLU A 102 3.12 3.26 17.62
C GLU A 102 3.89 4.17 16.68
N HIS A 103 3.27 4.46 15.53
CA HIS A 103 3.76 5.44 14.57
C HIS A 103 2.72 6.54 14.43
N ARG A 104 3.15 7.77 14.27
CA ARG A 104 2.25 8.92 14.19
C ARG A 104 2.47 9.69 12.91
N ALA A 105 1.37 10.24 12.36
CA ALA A 105 1.44 11.00 11.12
C ALA A 105 0.38 12.09 11.11
N ASP A 106 0.69 13.18 10.41
CA ASP A 106 -0.25 14.26 10.20
C ASP A 106 -1.33 13.87 9.19
N ALA A 107 -1.00 12.98 8.26
CA ALA A 107 -1.94 12.47 7.26
C ALA A 107 -1.72 10.98 7.04
N VAL A 108 -2.79 10.26 6.74
CA VAL A 108 -2.73 8.83 6.42
C VAL A 108 -3.49 8.60 5.12
N ILE A 109 -2.86 7.88 4.19
CA ILE A 109 -3.49 7.49 2.94
C ILE A 109 -3.75 5.99 3.01
N ILE A 110 -5.00 5.60 2.87
CA ILE A 110 -5.41 4.20 2.99
C ILE A 110 -5.52 3.61 1.58
N CYS A 111 -4.64 2.65 1.28
CA CYS A 111 -4.55 2.00 -0.02
C CYS A 111 -4.52 0.49 0.16
N THR A 112 -5.42 -0.02 0.98
CA THR A 112 -5.39 -1.43 1.37
C THR A 112 -5.86 -2.39 0.27
N GLY A 113 -6.39 -1.86 -0.82
CA GLY A 113 -6.79 -2.66 -1.96
C GLY A 113 -8.10 -3.39 -1.75
N ALA A 114 -8.28 -4.43 -2.53
CA ALA A 114 -9.50 -5.22 -2.50
C ALA A 114 -9.13 -6.70 -2.43
N GLU A 115 -9.98 -7.46 -1.78
CA GLU A 115 -9.89 -8.91 -1.77
C GLU A 115 -11.30 -9.48 -1.60
N ALA A 116 -11.46 -10.78 -1.86
CA ALA A 116 -12.77 -11.42 -1.71
C ALA A 116 -13.18 -11.37 -0.24
N ILE A 117 -14.37 -10.84 0.02
CA ILE A 117 -14.93 -10.77 1.36
C ILE A 117 -15.87 -11.94 1.55
N TRP A 118 -15.57 -12.80 2.53
CA TRP A 118 -16.37 -13.97 2.83
C TRP A 118 -17.39 -13.61 3.89
N LEU A 119 -18.68 -13.68 3.52
CA LEU A 119 -19.77 -13.34 4.45
C LEU A 119 -20.24 -14.53 5.28
N GLY A 120 -19.71 -15.71 4.99
CA GLY A 120 -20.13 -16.93 5.68
C GLY A 120 -21.44 -17.50 5.14
N ALA A 121 -21.96 -16.98 4.03
CA ALA A 121 -23.18 -17.46 3.43
C ALA A 121 -22.91 -18.72 2.61
N GLU A 122 -23.88 -19.64 2.59
CA GLU A 122 -23.78 -20.84 1.79
C GLU A 122 -23.67 -20.46 0.32
N GLY A 123 -22.73 -21.09 -0.38
CA GLY A 123 -22.51 -20.83 -1.80
C GLY A 123 -21.59 -19.67 -2.09
N GLU A 124 -21.14 -18.94 -1.10
CA GLU A 124 -20.26 -17.79 -1.29
C GLU A 124 -18.96 -18.19 -1.99
N GLU A 125 -18.42 -19.34 -1.62
CA GLU A 125 -17.16 -19.81 -2.19
C GLU A 125 -17.26 -20.07 -3.69
N SER A 126 -18.40 -20.55 -4.16
CA SER A 126 -18.61 -20.83 -5.59
C SER A 126 -18.66 -19.55 -6.43
N GLN A 127 -18.82 -18.40 -5.81
CA GLN A 127 -18.91 -17.10 -6.47
C GLN A 127 -17.61 -16.31 -6.37
N LYS A 128 -16.61 -16.90 -5.83
CA LYS A 128 -15.30 -16.27 -5.72
C LYS A 128 -14.70 -16.16 -7.12
N GLY A 129 -14.63 -14.96 -7.62
CA GLY A 129 -14.15 -14.66 -8.96
C GLY A 129 -12.65 -14.55 -9.08
#